data_bda5027a4f5dc7ac0ce42a848ef5641b
#
_entry.id   bda5027a4f5dc7ac0ce42a848ef5641b
#
_cell.length_a   1.000
_cell.length_b   1.000
_cell.length_c   1.000
_cell.angle_alpha   90.00
_cell.angle_beta   90.00
_cell.angle_gamma   90.00
#
_symmetry.space_group_name_H-M   'P 1'
#
loop_
_entity.id
_entity.type
_entity.pdbx_description
1 polymer ?
#
loop_
_entity_poly.entity_id
_entity_poly.type
_entity_poly.pdbx_seq_one_letter_code
_entity_poly.pdbx_strand_id
1 'polypeptide(L)'
;VLAAIREAAGEIWKYSDPEHLSLRQALADHLGCGSDNIVIGEGVDGLLGMAVRLIVEPGTTVVTSLGGYPTFIYHVDGYGGRRINVPYAGDREDLDGVCGSGKAQPGTA
;
A
#
# COMPACT_ATOMS: atom_id res chain seq x y z
N VAL A 1 -15.85 -12.05 16.10
CA VAL A 1 -14.41 -12.19 15.81
C VAL A 1 -13.83 -13.34 16.59
N LEU A 2 -13.80 -13.34 17.97
CA LEU A 2 -13.14 -14.37 18.77
C LEU A 2 -13.71 -15.80 18.55
N ALA A 3 -15.03 -15.92 18.35
CA ALA A 3 -15.65 -17.23 18.05
C ALA A 3 -15.16 -17.79 16.71
N ALA A 4 -15.12 -16.97 15.67
CA ALA A 4 -14.62 -17.38 14.35
C ALA A 4 -13.14 -17.77 14.38
N ILE A 5 -12.31 -17.04 15.16
CA ILE A 5 -10.89 -17.41 15.34
C ILE A 5 -10.75 -18.78 16.01
N ARG A 6 -11.53 -19.05 17.05
CA ARG A 6 -11.50 -20.35 17.73
C ARG A 6 -11.93 -21.50 16.84
N GLU A 7 -12.94 -21.29 16.02
CA GLU A 7 -13.40 -22.27 15.04
C GLU A 7 -12.33 -22.56 13.99
N ALA A 8 -11.74 -21.51 13.43
CA ALA A 8 -10.70 -21.62 12.41
C ALA A 8 -9.39 -22.23 12.95
N ALA A 9 -9.13 -22.13 14.27
CA ALA A 9 -7.89 -22.62 14.88
C ALA A 9 -7.62 -24.11 14.64
N GLY A 10 -8.67 -24.93 14.51
CA GLY A 10 -8.55 -26.36 14.19
C GLY A 10 -8.10 -26.66 12.76
N GLU A 11 -8.15 -25.68 11.87
CA GLU A 11 -7.89 -25.83 10.44
C GLU A 11 -6.60 -25.14 9.97
N ILE A 12 -5.87 -24.44 10.87
CA ILE A 12 -4.67 -23.64 10.50
C ILE A 12 -3.50 -24.49 9.99
N TRP A 13 -3.55 -25.81 10.17
CA TRP A 13 -2.56 -26.73 9.60
C TRP A 13 -2.71 -26.94 8.10
N LYS A 14 -3.84 -26.55 7.52
CA LYS A 14 -4.08 -26.61 6.07
C LYS A 14 -3.43 -25.41 5.39
N TYR A 15 -2.95 -25.62 4.18
CA TYR A 15 -2.54 -24.49 3.35
C TYR A 15 -3.73 -23.56 3.12
N SER A 16 -3.50 -22.27 3.33
CA SER A 16 -4.50 -21.24 3.01
C SER A 16 -4.71 -21.12 1.50
N ASP A 17 -5.85 -20.56 1.11
CA ASP A 17 -6.10 -20.12 -0.26
C ASP A 17 -5.15 -18.96 -0.61
N PRO A 18 -4.17 -19.17 -1.52
CA PRO A 18 -3.17 -18.15 -1.84
C PRO A 18 -3.77 -16.94 -2.57
N GLU A 19 -4.93 -17.09 -3.19
CA GLU A 19 -5.63 -16.02 -3.89
C GLU A 19 -6.69 -15.33 -3.04
N HIS A 20 -6.95 -15.82 -1.83
CA HIS A 20 -7.94 -15.29 -0.89
C HIS A 20 -9.35 -15.12 -1.51
N LEU A 21 -9.76 -16.05 -2.38
CA LEU A 21 -10.97 -15.94 -3.20
C LEU A 21 -12.23 -15.70 -2.36
N SER A 22 -12.41 -16.45 -1.28
CA SER A 22 -13.58 -16.31 -0.41
C SER A 22 -13.63 -14.95 0.30
N LEU A 23 -12.49 -14.45 0.75
CA LEU A 23 -12.40 -13.14 1.40
C LEU A 23 -12.59 -12.00 0.40
N ARG A 24 -11.97 -12.12 -0.78
CA ARG A 24 -12.15 -11.13 -1.88
C ARG A 24 -13.61 -11.03 -2.30
N GLN A 25 -14.31 -12.17 -2.45
CA GLN A 25 -15.72 -12.17 -2.80
C GLN A 25 -16.59 -11.53 -1.71
N ALA A 26 -16.36 -11.89 -0.44
CA ALA A 26 -17.09 -11.29 0.67
C ALA A 26 -16.90 -9.76 0.78
N LEU A 27 -15.68 -9.29 0.52
CA LEU A 27 -15.38 -7.85 0.48
C LEU A 27 -16.01 -7.17 -0.74
N ALA A 28 -15.99 -7.81 -1.90
CA ALA A 28 -16.62 -7.33 -3.12
C ALA A 28 -18.13 -7.12 -2.93
N ASP A 29 -18.79 -8.11 -2.36
CA ASP A 29 -20.22 -8.05 -2.04
C ASP A 29 -20.54 -6.93 -1.04
N HIS A 30 -19.69 -6.77 -0.01
CA HIS A 30 -19.86 -5.73 1.00
C HIS A 30 -19.63 -4.31 0.45
N LEU A 31 -18.65 -4.14 -0.44
CA LEU A 31 -18.26 -2.85 -1.01
C LEU A 31 -19.04 -2.49 -2.30
N GLY A 32 -19.76 -3.44 -2.88
CA GLY A 32 -20.49 -3.25 -4.14
C GLY A 32 -19.57 -3.10 -5.36
N CYS A 33 -18.42 -3.81 -5.37
CA CYS A 33 -17.48 -3.79 -6.49
C CYS A 33 -17.14 -5.22 -6.97
N GLY A 34 -16.40 -5.35 -8.06
CA GLY A 34 -15.90 -6.64 -8.52
C GLY A 34 -14.77 -7.18 -7.65
N SER A 35 -14.69 -8.49 -7.45
CA SER A 35 -13.60 -9.13 -6.69
C SER A 35 -12.22 -8.87 -7.30
N ASP A 36 -12.14 -8.62 -8.60
CA ASP A 36 -10.89 -8.26 -9.29
C ASP A 36 -10.37 -6.87 -8.94
N ASN A 37 -11.21 -6.04 -8.32
CA ASN A 37 -10.81 -4.72 -7.83
C ASN A 37 -10.33 -4.74 -6.37
N ILE A 38 -10.12 -5.93 -5.81
CA ILE A 38 -9.71 -6.09 -4.41
C ILE A 38 -8.36 -6.80 -4.36
N VAL A 39 -7.41 -6.17 -3.72
CA VAL A 39 -6.11 -6.75 -3.38
C VAL A 39 -6.05 -6.95 -1.87
N ILE A 40 -5.63 -8.14 -1.47
CA ILE A 40 -5.43 -8.50 -0.06
C ILE A 40 -3.94 -8.61 0.21
N GLY A 41 -3.50 -8.06 1.32
CA GLY A 41 -2.09 -8.09 1.72
C GLY A 41 -1.94 -8.15 3.23
N GLU A 42 -0.73 -8.23 3.67
CA GLU A 42 -0.31 -8.36 5.07
C GLU A 42 -0.37 -6.99 5.78
N GLY A 43 -1.59 -6.46 5.88
CA GLY A 43 -1.83 -5.12 6.38
C GLY A 43 -1.47 -4.04 5.37
N VAL A 44 -1.56 -2.78 5.80
CA VAL A 44 -1.24 -1.62 4.96
C VAL A 44 0.21 -1.61 4.49
N ASP A 45 1.12 -2.10 5.31
CA ASP A 45 2.55 -2.14 5.00
C ASP A 45 2.85 -3.05 3.80
N GLY A 46 2.34 -4.27 3.80
CA GLY A 46 2.47 -5.18 2.67
C GLY A 46 1.86 -4.62 1.38
N LEU A 47 0.70 -3.96 1.48
CA LEU A 47 0.04 -3.31 0.33
C LEU A 47 0.84 -2.13 -0.22
N LEU A 48 1.45 -1.31 0.64
CA LEU A 48 2.36 -0.24 0.22
C LEU A 48 3.59 -0.81 -0.49
N GLY A 49 4.16 -1.90 0.03
CA GLY A 49 5.26 -2.61 -0.61
C GLY A 49 4.91 -3.14 -2.00
N MET A 50 3.71 -3.71 -2.17
CA MET A 50 3.22 -4.14 -3.48
C MET A 50 3.06 -2.96 -4.45
N ALA A 51 2.47 -1.85 -4.00
CA ALA A 51 2.33 -0.65 -4.83
C ALA A 51 3.69 -0.12 -5.30
N VAL A 52 4.65 -0.01 -4.39
CA VAL A 52 6.02 0.42 -4.72
C VAL A 52 6.65 -0.50 -5.76
N ARG A 53 6.53 -1.83 -5.60
CA ARG A 53 7.07 -2.81 -6.56
C ARG A 53 6.49 -2.69 -7.96
N LEU A 54 5.26 -2.21 -8.08
CA LEU A 54 4.60 -2.07 -9.38
C LEU A 54 5.05 -0.82 -10.15
N ILE A 55 5.45 0.24 -9.45
CA ILE A 55 5.66 1.56 -10.07
C ILE A 55 7.05 2.15 -9.85
N VAL A 56 7.84 1.60 -8.93
CA VAL A 56 9.18 2.14 -8.61
C VAL A 56 10.27 1.25 -9.16
N GLU A 57 11.10 1.81 -10.01
CA GLU A 57 12.35 1.22 -10.50
C GLU A 57 13.54 1.96 -9.87
N PRO A 58 14.75 1.38 -9.89
CA PRO A 58 15.95 2.07 -9.43
C PRO A 58 16.13 3.44 -10.10
N GLY A 59 16.18 4.50 -9.29
CA GLY A 59 16.29 5.87 -9.76
C GLY A 59 14.97 6.59 -10.01
N THR A 60 13.82 5.91 -9.96
CA THR A 60 12.50 6.57 -10.01
C THR A 60 12.35 7.56 -8.87
N THR A 61 11.87 8.75 -9.17
CA THR A 61 11.60 9.76 -8.14
C THR A 61 10.19 9.60 -7.59
N VAL A 62 10.08 9.45 -6.28
CA VAL A 62 8.83 9.35 -5.53
C VAL A 62 8.67 10.58 -4.65
N VAL A 63 7.57 11.30 -4.79
CA VAL A 63 7.25 12.45 -3.95
C VAL A 63 6.36 12.00 -2.81
N THR A 64 6.71 12.35 -1.58
CA THR A 64 5.95 12.00 -0.37
C THR A 64 6.04 13.09 0.68
N SER A 65 5.16 13.04 1.66
CA SER A 65 5.21 13.96 2.81
C SER A 65 6.35 13.61 3.76
N LEU A 66 7.02 14.61 4.31
CA LEU A 66 8.15 14.42 5.24
C LEU A 66 7.77 13.66 6.51
N GLY A 67 6.53 13.79 6.98
CA GLY A 67 5.98 13.13 8.15
C GLY A 67 5.05 11.95 7.83
N GLY A 68 5.07 11.45 6.61
CA GLY A 68 4.23 10.33 6.16
C GLY A 68 4.53 9.00 6.85
N TYR A 69 3.81 7.95 6.45
CA TYR A 69 3.91 6.62 7.05
C TYR A 69 5.33 6.05 6.90
N PRO A 70 6.04 5.74 8.01
CA PRO A 70 7.49 5.47 7.96
C PRO A 70 7.89 4.29 7.09
N THR A 71 7.11 3.21 7.06
CA THR A 71 7.46 2.00 6.32
C THR A 71 7.35 2.18 4.81
N PHE A 72 6.52 3.11 4.33
CA PHE A 72 6.48 3.48 2.90
C PHE A 72 7.86 3.91 2.39
N ILE A 73 8.58 4.71 3.19
CA ILE A 73 9.93 5.16 2.83
C ILE A 73 10.91 3.98 2.70
N TYR A 74 10.81 2.99 3.59
CA TYR A 74 11.67 1.80 3.51
C TYR A 74 11.41 0.99 2.23
N HIS A 75 10.17 0.89 1.79
CA HIS A 75 9.85 0.25 0.52
C HIS A 75 10.46 1.02 -0.66
N VAL A 76 10.28 2.35 -0.73
CA VAL A 76 10.83 3.17 -1.81
C VAL A 76 12.36 3.05 -1.85
N ASP A 77 13.04 3.21 -0.73
CA ASP A 77 14.50 3.12 -0.63
C ASP A 77 14.99 1.71 -0.97
N GLY A 78 14.29 0.68 -0.49
CA GLY A 78 14.62 -0.73 -0.72
C GLY A 78 14.54 -1.14 -2.20
N TYR A 79 13.67 -0.50 -2.98
CA TYR A 79 13.57 -0.69 -4.45
C TYR A 79 14.43 0.29 -5.25
N GLY A 80 15.28 1.07 -4.58
CA GLY A 80 16.21 2.00 -5.23
C GLY A 80 15.57 3.28 -5.75
N GLY A 81 14.37 3.61 -5.30
CA GLY A 81 13.71 4.89 -5.59
C GLY A 81 14.43 6.07 -4.93
N ARG A 82 14.27 7.25 -5.50
CA ARG A 82 14.72 8.52 -4.91
C ARG A 82 13.52 9.26 -4.33
N ARG A 83 13.65 9.79 -3.13
CA ARG A 83 12.56 10.50 -2.47
C ARG A 83 12.70 12.00 -2.55
N ILE A 84 11.59 12.68 -2.82
CA ILE A 84 11.41 14.11 -2.54
C ILE A 84 10.42 14.18 -1.37
N ASN A 85 10.89 14.71 -0.25
CA ASN A 85 10.08 14.85 0.96
C ASN A 85 9.54 16.28 1.03
N VAL A 86 8.22 16.43 0.97
CA VAL A 86 7.54 17.72 1.08
C VAL A 86 7.16 17.95 2.55
N PRO A 87 7.55 19.07 3.16
CA PRO A 87 7.15 19.42 4.52
C PRO A 87 5.63 19.52 4.66
N TYR A 88 5.11 19.33 5.86
CA TYR A 88 3.71 19.57 6.16
C TYR A 88 3.37 21.06 6.10
N ALA A 89 2.18 21.38 5.65
CA ALA A 89 1.58 22.71 5.76
C ALA A 89 0.83 22.80 7.10
N GLY A 90 1.53 23.29 8.12
CA GLY A 90 1.02 23.25 9.50
C GLY A 90 1.03 21.82 10.07
N ASP A 91 -0.15 21.29 10.38
CA ASP A 91 -0.36 19.98 11.00
C ASP A 91 -0.91 18.91 10.02
N ARG A 92 -0.88 19.19 8.72
CA ARG A 92 -1.39 18.30 7.66
C ARG A 92 -0.47 18.24 6.45
N GLU A 93 -0.68 17.23 5.62
CA GLU A 93 0.04 17.07 4.37
C GLU A 93 -0.22 18.23 3.41
N ASP A 94 0.84 18.72 2.77
CA ASP A 94 0.79 19.74 1.72
C ASP A 94 0.57 19.06 0.36
N LEU A 95 -0.70 18.83 0.00
CA LEU A 95 -1.05 18.19 -1.26
C LEU A 95 -0.62 19.00 -2.48
N ASP A 96 -0.67 20.35 -2.39
CA ASP A 96 -0.24 21.22 -3.48
C ASP A 96 1.27 21.15 -3.68
N GLY A 97 2.03 21.13 -2.60
CA GLY A 97 3.48 20.94 -2.63
C GLY A 97 3.87 19.57 -3.18
N VAL A 98 3.17 18.51 -2.81
CA VAL A 98 3.40 17.14 -3.35
C VAL A 98 3.12 17.13 -4.86
N CYS A 99 1.96 17.61 -5.30
CA CYS A 99 1.60 17.67 -6.72
C CYS A 99 2.54 18.57 -7.53
N GLY A 100 2.95 19.72 -6.96
CA GLY A 100 3.88 20.65 -7.60
C GLY A 100 5.27 20.05 -7.80
N SER A 101 5.79 19.37 -6.78
CA SER A 101 7.09 18.69 -6.83
C SER A 101 7.11 17.54 -7.84
N GLY A 102 6.00 16.82 -7.97
CA GLY A 102 5.86 15.75 -8.96
C GLY A 102 5.92 16.22 -10.40
N LYS A 103 5.30 17.38 -10.70
CA LYS A 103 5.28 17.96 -12.05
C LYS A 103 6.62 18.55 -12.48
N ALA A 104 7.47 18.93 -11.53
CA ALA A 104 8.74 19.59 -11.81
C ALA A 104 9.85 18.64 -12.29
N GLN A 105 9.66 17.32 -12.21
CA GLN A 105 10.68 16.34 -12.53
C GLN A 105 10.20 15.29 -13.56
N PRO A 106 10.87 15.17 -14.72
CA PRO A 106 10.60 14.10 -15.67
C PRO A 106 10.94 12.74 -15.05
N GLY A 107 10.01 11.78 -15.15
CA GLY A 107 10.20 10.43 -14.62
C GLY A 107 9.81 10.25 -13.15
N THR A 108 8.97 11.11 -12.61
CA THR A 108 8.34 10.93 -11.29
C THR A 108 7.15 9.99 -11.41
N ALA A 109 7.09 8.97 -10.55
CA ALA A 109 5.99 8.03 -10.39
C ALA A 109 5.08 8.39 -9.21
#